data_29a9a47761c47910f30c42b05a4b5265
#
_entry.id   29a9a47761c47910f30c42b05a4b5265
#
_cell.length_a   1.000
_cell.length_b   1.000
_cell.length_c   1.000
_cell.angle_alpha   90.00
_cell.angle_beta   90.00
_cell.angle_gamma   90.00
#
_symmetry.space_group_name_H-M   'P 1'
#
loop_
_entity.id
_entity.type
_entity.pdbx_description
1 polymer ?
#
loop_
_entity_poly.entity_id
_entity_poly.type
_entity_poly.pdbx_seq_one_letter_code
_entity_poly.pdbx_strand_id
1 'polypeptide(L)'
;MHDADKKLIKDQVEFYKKYRDVFQFGDYYRLPDSGFMIVSQDKQRAVAFAVERNATPNNDYKCIRAKGLLDDALYSVWNRAVPYSIKDMGTLINNVAPVHIKQDGLLHNVISIFKDIKSEEQKDTISGAALRTRGLSLNASFSGTGHNDETRIMRTGDTRLYIFERI
;
A
#
# COMPACT_ATOMS: atom_id res chain seq x y z
N MET A 1 20.33 -15.26 -6.99
CA MET A 1 19.08 -14.69 -6.44
C MET A 1 19.16 -14.78 -4.92
N HIS A 2 19.08 -13.68 -4.23
CA HIS A 2 19.14 -13.62 -2.76
C HIS A 2 17.94 -14.37 -2.13
N ASP A 3 18.12 -14.95 -0.94
CA ASP A 3 17.03 -15.69 -0.29
C ASP A 3 15.87 -14.78 0.12
N ALA A 4 16.13 -13.51 0.40
CA ALA A 4 15.10 -12.49 0.59
C ALA A 4 14.23 -12.31 -0.67
N ASP A 5 14.83 -12.28 -1.85
CA ASP A 5 14.10 -12.14 -3.12
C ASP A 5 13.20 -13.36 -3.39
N LYS A 6 13.72 -14.57 -3.08
CA LYS A 6 12.94 -15.81 -3.21
C LYS A 6 11.69 -15.80 -2.33
N LYS A 7 11.84 -15.30 -1.08
CA LYS A 7 10.71 -15.17 -0.16
C LYS A 7 9.68 -14.19 -0.68
N LEU A 8 10.10 -13.00 -1.14
CA LEU A 8 9.19 -12.01 -1.72
C LEU A 8 8.45 -12.54 -2.93
N ILE A 9 9.14 -13.26 -3.83
CA ILE A 9 8.51 -13.89 -5.01
C ILE A 9 7.49 -14.95 -4.56
N LYS A 10 7.83 -15.78 -3.58
CA LYS A 10 6.91 -16.79 -3.05
C LYS A 10 5.66 -16.14 -2.49
N ASP A 11 5.81 -15.11 -1.65
CA ASP A 11 4.69 -14.37 -1.06
C ASP A 11 3.80 -13.70 -2.14
N GLN A 12 4.41 -13.21 -3.23
CA GLN A 12 3.67 -12.68 -4.39
C GLN A 12 2.88 -13.76 -5.11
N VAL A 13 3.49 -14.92 -5.34
CA VAL A 13 2.84 -16.06 -6.02
C VAL A 13 1.67 -16.58 -5.17
N GLU A 14 1.85 -16.71 -3.86
CA GLU A 14 0.79 -17.16 -2.94
C GLU A 14 -0.38 -16.15 -2.91
N PHE A 15 -0.07 -14.86 -2.84
CA PHE A 15 -1.07 -13.81 -2.95
C PHE A 15 -1.84 -13.89 -4.28
N TYR A 16 -1.14 -13.98 -5.41
CA TYR A 16 -1.78 -14.10 -6.71
C TYR A 16 -2.67 -15.35 -6.78
N LYS A 17 -2.20 -16.50 -6.29
CA LYS A 17 -3.00 -17.74 -6.28
C LYS A 17 -4.27 -17.59 -5.46
N LYS A 18 -4.20 -16.88 -4.30
CA LYS A 18 -5.37 -16.64 -3.44
C LYS A 18 -6.46 -15.80 -4.11
N TYR A 19 -6.06 -14.80 -4.92
CA TYR A 19 -6.97 -13.86 -5.57
C TYR A 19 -7.04 -14.02 -7.09
N ARG A 20 -6.54 -15.14 -7.62
CA ARG A 20 -6.45 -15.36 -9.08
C ARG A 20 -7.82 -15.28 -9.77
N ASP A 21 -8.84 -15.79 -9.15
CA ASP A 21 -10.23 -15.72 -9.64
C ASP A 21 -10.73 -14.28 -9.75
N VAL A 22 -10.43 -13.44 -8.75
CA VAL A 22 -10.76 -12.00 -8.80
C VAL A 22 -10.01 -11.34 -9.96
N PHE A 23 -8.70 -11.59 -10.10
CA PHE A 23 -7.89 -10.96 -11.15
C PHE A 23 -8.26 -11.39 -12.57
N GLN A 24 -8.64 -12.64 -12.77
CA GLN A 24 -8.91 -13.19 -14.10
C GLN A 24 -10.37 -13.04 -14.54
N PHE A 25 -11.32 -13.08 -13.61
CA PHE A 25 -12.75 -13.16 -13.93
C PHE A 25 -13.58 -12.09 -13.24
N GLY A 26 -12.99 -11.22 -12.44
CA GLY A 26 -13.67 -10.13 -11.76
C GLY A 26 -14.03 -8.97 -12.69
N ASP A 27 -15.03 -8.19 -12.29
CA ASP A 27 -15.42 -6.96 -12.95
C ASP A 27 -14.39 -5.85 -12.68
N TYR A 28 -13.91 -5.21 -13.74
CA TYR A 28 -12.94 -4.12 -13.63
C TYR A 28 -13.64 -2.76 -13.52
N TYR A 29 -13.23 -1.96 -12.54
CA TYR A 29 -13.71 -0.60 -12.31
C TYR A 29 -12.56 0.39 -12.27
N ARG A 30 -12.60 1.43 -13.09
CA ARG A 30 -11.71 2.56 -12.96
C ARG A 30 -12.14 3.43 -11.77
N LEU A 31 -11.20 3.76 -10.89
CA LEU A 31 -11.40 4.66 -9.78
C LEU A 31 -10.92 6.07 -10.14
N PRO A 32 -11.46 7.13 -9.47
CA PRO A 32 -10.84 8.45 -9.51
C PRO A 32 -9.36 8.38 -9.07
N ASP A 33 -8.60 9.40 -9.37
CA ASP A 33 -7.23 9.60 -8.88
C ASP A 33 -6.26 8.45 -9.23
N SER A 34 -6.41 7.88 -10.44
CA SER A 34 -5.46 6.92 -11.00
C SER A 34 -5.48 5.52 -10.40
N GLY A 35 -6.53 5.18 -9.70
CA GLY A 35 -6.73 3.83 -9.17
C GLY A 35 -7.60 2.97 -10.07
N PHE A 36 -7.65 1.68 -9.75
CA PHE A 36 -8.61 0.73 -10.30
C PHE A 36 -8.96 -0.32 -9.26
N MET A 37 -10.08 -0.97 -9.47
CA MET A 37 -10.59 -2.01 -8.59
C MET A 37 -11.10 -3.17 -9.42
N ILE A 38 -10.88 -4.38 -8.94
CA ILE A 38 -11.41 -5.61 -9.54
C ILE A 38 -12.26 -6.30 -8.47
N VAL A 39 -13.48 -6.62 -8.82
CA VAL A 39 -14.48 -7.19 -7.90
C VAL A 39 -14.89 -8.56 -8.40
N SER A 40 -14.87 -9.58 -7.53
CA SER A 40 -15.33 -10.92 -7.89
C SER A 40 -16.80 -10.91 -8.33
N GLN A 41 -17.20 -11.84 -9.19
CA GLN A 41 -18.57 -11.93 -9.72
C GLN A 41 -19.63 -12.09 -8.61
N ASP A 42 -19.28 -12.83 -7.55
CA ASP A 42 -20.12 -13.06 -6.37
C ASP A 42 -20.11 -11.89 -5.36
N LYS A 43 -19.33 -10.84 -5.63
CA LYS A 43 -19.14 -9.65 -4.77
C LYS A 43 -18.60 -9.99 -3.35
N GLN A 44 -18.01 -11.18 -3.18
CA GLN A 44 -17.41 -11.59 -1.91
C GLN A 44 -16.03 -10.97 -1.70
N ARG A 45 -15.27 -10.76 -2.78
CA ARG A 45 -13.90 -10.29 -2.70
C ARG A 45 -13.63 -9.21 -3.74
N ALA A 46 -12.77 -8.27 -3.38
CA ALA A 46 -12.27 -7.29 -4.32
C ALA A 46 -10.84 -6.89 -3.98
N VAL A 47 -10.13 -6.40 -4.99
CA VAL A 47 -8.79 -5.86 -4.87
C VAL A 47 -8.76 -4.49 -5.52
N ALA A 48 -8.32 -3.47 -4.78
CA ALA A 48 -8.17 -2.12 -5.30
C ALA A 48 -6.70 -1.70 -5.30
N PHE A 49 -6.32 -0.96 -6.33
CA PHE A 49 -5.00 -0.41 -6.53
C PHE A 49 -5.09 1.12 -6.51
N ALA A 50 -4.40 1.74 -5.55
CA ALA A 50 -4.23 3.18 -5.48
C ALA A 50 -2.84 3.54 -5.99
N VAL A 51 -2.78 4.14 -7.18
CA VAL A 51 -1.51 4.47 -7.85
C VAL A 51 -1.11 5.91 -7.54
N GLU A 52 0.12 6.12 -7.11
CA GLU A 52 0.69 7.44 -6.88
C GLU A 52 1.27 7.99 -8.19
N ARG A 53 0.53 8.86 -8.87
CA ARG A 53 1.01 9.44 -10.13
C ARG A 53 2.11 10.47 -9.95
N ASN A 54 1.91 11.33 -8.96
CA ASN A 54 2.83 12.42 -8.65
C ASN A 54 3.04 12.45 -7.15
N ALA A 55 4.15 11.92 -6.69
CA ALA A 55 4.54 12.03 -5.30
C ALA A 55 4.97 13.49 -5.04
N THR A 56 4.19 14.21 -4.26
CA THR A 56 4.50 15.57 -3.81
C THR A 56 4.62 15.61 -2.29
N PRO A 57 5.44 16.49 -1.73
CA PRO A 57 5.42 16.73 -0.29
C PRO A 57 4.02 17.17 0.14
N ASN A 58 3.56 16.70 1.30
CA ASN A 58 2.24 17.04 1.84
C ASN A 58 1.06 16.71 0.89
N ASN A 59 1.08 15.51 0.32
CA ASN A 59 -0.04 15.02 -0.49
C ASN A 59 -1.36 15.10 0.30
N ASP A 60 -2.42 15.48 -0.42
CA ASP A 60 -3.78 15.41 0.10
C ASP A 60 -4.15 13.98 0.50
N TYR A 61 -5.06 13.88 1.47
CA TYR A 61 -5.62 12.59 1.86
C TYR A 61 -6.31 11.94 0.67
N LYS A 62 -5.86 10.75 0.31
CA LYS A 62 -6.46 9.97 -0.76
C LYS A 62 -7.57 9.09 -0.24
N CYS A 63 -8.52 8.83 -1.11
CA CYS A 63 -9.70 8.03 -0.80
C CYS A 63 -10.00 7.05 -1.93
N ILE A 64 -10.25 5.79 -1.59
CA ILE A 64 -10.78 4.79 -2.52
C ILE A 64 -12.31 4.79 -2.40
N ARG A 65 -13.01 5.33 -3.41
CA ARG A 65 -14.45 5.16 -3.56
C ARG A 65 -14.72 3.87 -4.30
N ALA A 66 -15.07 2.83 -3.53
CA ALA A 66 -15.28 1.50 -4.07
C ALA A 66 -16.48 1.47 -5.05
N LYS A 67 -16.36 0.61 -6.05
CA LYS A 67 -17.41 0.35 -7.05
C LYS A 67 -17.68 -1.15 -7.13
N GLY A 68 -18.92 -1.50 -7.45
CA GLY A 68 -19.30 -2.90 -7.70
C GLY A 68 -19.49 -3.75 -6.47
N LEU A 69 -19.38 -3.21 -5.26
CA LEU A 69 -19.69 -3.89 -4.00
C LEU A 69 -21.19 -3.85 -3.70
N LEU A 70 -21.66 -4.72 -2.81
CA LEU A 70 -23.04 -4.72 -2.32
C LEU A 70 -23.20 -3.66 -1.23
N ASP A 71 -24.16 -2.77 -1.37
CA ASP A 71 -24.38 -1.64 -0.46
C ASP A 71 -24.75 -2.09 0.98
N ASP A 72 -25.51 -3.16 1.09
CA ASP A 72 -26.03 -3.74 2.34
C ASP A 72 -25.07 -4.72 3.03
N ALA A 73 -23.94 -5.00 2.41
CA ALA A 73 -22.94 -5.91 2.96
C ALA A 73 -21.86 -5.17 3.74
N LEU A 74 -21.26 -5.85 4.73
CA LEU A 74 -20.07 -5.40 5.43
C LEU A 74 -18.82 -6.03 4.79
N TYR A 75 -17.77 -5.24 4.69
CA TYR A 75 -16.49 -5.67 4.18
C TYR A 75 -15.37 -5.41 5.18
N SER A 76 -14.57 -6.42 5.45
CA SER A 76 -13.26 -6.24 6.06
C SER A 76 -12.32 -5.73 4.98
N VAL A 77 -11.68 -4.60 5.23
CA VAL A 77 -10.78 -3.94 4.28
C VAL A 77 -9.41 -3.79 4.91
N TRP A 78 -8.36 -4.21 4.21
CA TRP A 78 -6.99 -4.00 4.66
C TRP A 78 -6.04 -3.75 3.50
N ASN A 79 -4.93 -3.08 3.79
CA ASN A 79 -3.86 -2.90 2.82
C ASN A 79 -2.84 -4.03 2.92
N ARG A 80 -2.23 -4.35 1.80
CA ARG A 80 -1.05 -5.21 1.78
C ARG A 80 0.18 -4.38 2.14
N ALA A 81 0.75 -4.64 3.31
CA ALA A 81 1.98 -4.00 3.73
C ALA A 81 3.15 -4.32 2.77
N VAL A 82 3.90 -3.30 2.40
CA VAL A 82 5.10 -3.42 1.57
C VAL A 82 6.31 -3.11 2.45
N PRO A 83 7.36 -3.92 2.41
CA PRO A 83 8.60 -3.59 3.09
C PRO A 83 9.29 -2.41 2.40
N TYR A 84 9.70 -1.43 3.19
CA TYR A 84 10.54 -0.32 2.74
C TYR A 84 11.94 -0.45 3.29
N SER A 85 12.93 -0.16 2.46
CA SER A 85 14.31 -0.08 2.94
C SER A 85 14.49 1.12 3.88
N ILE A 86 15.26 0.93 4.93
CA ILE A 86 15.68 2.04 5.81
C ILE A 86 16.36 3.16 5.01
N LYS A 87 17.00 2.84 3.90
CA LYS A 87 17.61 3.82 3.00
C LYS A 87 16.60 4.82 2.43
N ASP A 88 15.35 4.39 2.21
CA ASP A 88 14.28 5.25 1.70
C ASP A 88 13.80 6.29 2.73
N MET A 89 14.16 6.12 4.01
CA MET A 89 13.86 7.10 5.06
C MET A 89 14.86 8.26 5.14
N GLY A 90 16.03 8.13 4.51
CA GLY A 90 17.05 9.16 4.55
C GLY A 90 17.36 9.62 5.98
N THR A 91 17.47 10.93 6.19
CA THR A 91 17.78 11.53 7.51
C THR A 91 16.66 11.38 8.55
N LEU A 92 15.43 11.04 8.14
CA LEU A 92 14.30 10.86 9.08
C LEU A 92 14.53 9.71 10.07
N ILE A 93 15.38 8.76 9.73
CA ILE A 93 15.75 7.69 10.64
C ILE A 93 16.28 8.24 11.97
N ASN A 94 16.92 9.40 11.97
CA ASN A 94 17.47 10.04 13.14
C ASN A 94 16.41 10.56 14.14
N ASN A 95 15.14 10.67 13.72
CA ASN A 95 14.04 11.06 14.61
C ASN A 95 13.59 9.91 15.53
N VAL A 96 13.90 8.67 15.15
CA VAL A 96 13.50 7.46 15.90
C VAL A 96 14.70 6.64 16.35
N ALA A 97 15.87 6.85 15.78
CA ALA A 97 17.09 6.15 16.16
C ALA A 97 17.72 6.76 17.43
N PRO A 98 18.17 5.93 18.38
CA PRO A 98 18.81 6.43 19.61
C PRO A 98 20.23 7.01 19.34
N VAL A 99 20.77 6.79 18.17
CA VAL A 99 22.12 7.25 17.75
C VAL A 99 21.99 7.95 16.41
N HIS A 100 22.79 9.00 16.22
CA HIS A 100 22.82 9.70 14.92
C HIS A 100 23.42 8.79 13.84
N ILE A 101 22.63 8.50 12.83
CA ILE A 101 23.00 7.66 11.69
C ILE A 101 23.27 8.58 10.50
N LYS A 102 24.55 8.63 10.07
CA LYS A 102 24.94 9.38 8.88
C LYS A 102 24.39 8.62 7.66
N GLN A 103 23.68 9.33 6.79
CA GLN A 103 23.16 8.76 5.55
C GLN A 103 24.32 8.21 4.70
N ASP A 104 24.12 7.03 4.09
CA ASP A 104 25.13 6.27 3.33
C ASP A 104 26.41 5.91 4.11
N GLY A 105 26.39 6.13 5.42
CA GLY A 105 27.47 5.67 6.31
C GLY A 105 27.47 4.15 6.50
N LEU A 106 28.57 3.61 7.03
CA LEU A 106 28.71 2.17 7.29
C LEU A 106 27.56 1.64 8.16
N LEU A 107 27.17 2.36 9.21
CA LEU A 107 26.08 1.98 10.10
C LEU A 107 24.73 1.95 9.36
N HIS A 108 24.45 2.94 8.52
CA HIS A 108 23.24 3.00 7.70
C HIS A 108 23.16 1.82 6.72
N ASN A 109 24.27 1.49 6.07
CA ASN A 109 24.35 0.37 5.15
C ASN A 109 24.15 -0.98 5.86
N VAL A 110 24.76 -1.17 7.03
CA VAL A 110 24.62 -2.39 7.83
C VAL A 110 23.18 -2.57 8.32
N ILE A 111 22.57 -1.51 8.89
CA ILE A 111 21.19 -1.59 9.40
C ILE A 111 20.21 -1.85 8.25
N SER A 112 20.42 -1.26 7.07
CA SER A 112 19.54 -1.46 5.90
C SER A 112 19.55 -2.88 5.33
N ILE A 113 20.58 -3.67 5.64
CA ILE A 113 20.64 -5.08 5.24
C ILE A 113 19.76 -5.95 6.16
N PHE A 114 19.64 -5.57 7.43
CA PHE A 114 19.01 -6.41 8.45
C PHE A 114 17.59 -5.99 8.84
N LYS A 115 17.16 -4.78 8.49
CA LYS A 115 15.84 -4.27 8.87
C LYS A 115 15.13 -3.61 7.69
N ASP A 116 13.97 -4.17 7.35
CA ASP A 116 12.96 -3.48 6.55
C ASP A 116 11.91 -2.86 7.48
N ILE A 117 11.43 -1.69 7.11
CA ILE A 117 10.31 -1.05 7.78
C ILE A 117 9.06 -1.42 6.98
N LYS A 118 8.07 -1.99 7.64
CA LYS A 118 6.78 -2.25 7.01
C LYS A 118 6.01 -0.94 6.87
N SER A 119 5.31 -0.79 5.73
CA SER A 119 4.30 0.26 5.59
C SER A 119 3.25 0.12 6.68
N GLU A 120 2.59 1.21 6.98
CA GLU A 120 1.47 1.25 7.92
C GLU A 120 0.40 0.23 7.53
N GLU A 121 -0.01 -0.59 8.49
CA GLU A 121 -1.08 -1.56 8.28
C GLU A 121 -2.41 -0.88 8.62
N GLN A 122 -3.29 -0.77 7.62
CA GLN A 122 -4.65 -0.31 7.78
C GLN A 122 -5.59 -1.52 7.75
N LYS A 123 -6.51 -1.57 8.71
CA LYS A 123 -7.57 -2.58 8.74
C LYS A 123 -8.86 -1.95 9.26
N ASP A 124 -9.90 -2.01 8.46
CA ASP A 124 -11.20 -1.41 8.72
C ASP A 124 -12.33 -2.40 8.44
N THR A 125 -13.49 -2.17 9.06
CA THR A 125 -14.75 -2.85 8.72
C THR A 125 -15.77 -1.80 8.32
N ILE A 126 -16.21 -1.82 7.05
CA ILE A 126 -17.00 -0.73 6.46
C ILE A 126 -18.11 -1.35 5.60
N SER A 127 -19.31 -0.75 5.60
CA SER A 127 -20.38 -1.16 4.69
C SER A 127 -20.10 -0.77 3.23
N GLY A 128 -20.62 -1.54 2.30
CA GLY A 128 -20.46 -1.25 0.88
C GLY A 128 -21.04 0.12 0.50
N ALA A 129 -22.18 0.52 1.10
CA ALA A 129 -22.76 1.85 0.91
C ALA A 129 -21.80 2.97 1.36
N ALA A 130 -21.14 2.84 2.51
CA ALA A 130 -20.17 3.81 3.00
C ALA A 130 -18.91 3.82 2.12
N LEU A 131 -18.44 2.66 1.67
CA LEU A 131 -17.30 2.55 0.74
C LEU A 131 -17.60 3.22 -0.62
N ARG A 132 -18.83 3.14 -1.11
CA ARG A 132 -19.25 3.76 -2.36
C ARG A 132 -19.42 5.28 -2.23
N THR A 133 -20.01 5.75 -1.13
CA THR A 133 -20.36 7.17 -0.96
C THR A 133 -19.22 7.99 -0.38
N ARG A 134 -18.75 7.62 0.81
CA ARG A 134 -17.66 8.29 1.51
C ARG A 134 -16.30 7.81 1.02
N GLY A 135 -16.18 6.52 0.75
CA GLY A 135 -14.94 5.85 0.41
C GLY A 135 -14.12 5.44 1.63
N LEU A 136 -13.06 4.70 1.36
CA LEU A 136 -12.01 4.35 2.32
C LEU A 136 -10.97 5.47 2.32
N SER A 137 -10.84 6.20 3.42
CA SER A 137 -9.71 7.13 3.60
C SER A 137 -8.43 6.35 3.76
N LEU A 138 -7.44 6.61 2.93
CA LEU A 138 -6.15 5.94 2.99
C LEU A 138 -5.28 6.61 4.05
N ASN A 139 -4.60 5.81 4.86
CA ASN A 139 -3.61 6.33 5.78
C ASN A 139 -2.59 7.16 5.02
N ALA A 140 -2.14 8.25 5.65
CA ALA A 140 -1.16 9.13 5.05
C ALA A 140 0.11 8.33 4.68
N SER A 141 0.50 8.41 3.41
CA SER A 141 1.79 7.90 2.98
C SER A 141 2.77 9.04 2.99
N PHE A 142 3.90 8.80 3.60
CA PHE A 142 4.97 9.78 3.63
C PHE A 142 5.65 9.82 2.26
N SER A 143 5.49 10.90 1.52
CA SER A 143 6.01 11.04 0.16
C SER A 143 7.27 11.90 0.04
N GLY A 144 7.83 12.30 1.17
CA GLY A 144 9.03 13.13 1.24
C GLY A 144 8.82 14.38 2.08
N THR A 145 9.91 15.01 2.49
CA THR A 145 9.88 16.24 3.29
C THR A 145 9.80 17.51 2.43
N GLY A 146 10.00 17.40 1.13
CA GLY A 146 10.22 18.55 0.25
C GLY A 146 11.58 19.23 0.41
N HIS A 147 12.38 18.81 1.40
CA HIS A 147 13.71 19.38 1.66
C HIS A 147 14.83 18.63 0.98
N ASN A 148 14.67 17.33 0.76
CA ASN A 148 15.58 16.55 -0.07
C ASN A 148 14.86 15.43 -0.80
N ASP A 149 15.43 15.01 -1.92
CA ASP A 149 14.89 13.92 -2.75
C ASP A 149 15.17 12.53 -2.17
N GLU A 150 15.94 12.44 -1.11
CA GLU A 150 16.46 11.19 -0.55
C GLU A 150 15.46 10.54 0.42
N THR A 151 14.51 11.33 0.95
CA THR A 151 13.49 10.85 1.89
C THR A 151 12.17 10.65 1.16
N ARG A 152 12.01 9.53 0.50
CA ARG A 152 10.81 9.18 -0.25
C ARG A 152 10.37 7.76 0.07
N ILE A 153 9.34 7.63 0.87
CA ILE A 153 8.70 6.33 1.16
C ILE A 153 7.69 5.97 0.05
N MET A 154 6.98 6.96 -0.48
CA MET A 154 6.12 6.78 -1.65
C MET A 154 6.70 7.53 -2.84
N ARG A 155 6.99 6.81 -3.91
CA ARG A 155 7.54 7.38 -5.16
C ARG A 155 6.45 7.54 -6.21
N THR A 156 6.68 8.43 -7.15
CA THR A 156 5.86 8.49 -8.37
C THR A 156 5.86 7.13 -9.06
N GLY A 157 4.66 6.59 -9.30
CA GLY A 157 4.46 5.26 -9.86
C GLY A 157 4.25 4.15 -8.82
N ASP A 158 4.49 4.41 -7.55
CA ASP A 158 4.23 3.42 -6.50
C ASP A 158 2.73 3.11 -6.39
N THR A 159 2.44 1.90 -5.98
CA THR A 159 1.06 1.41 -5.89
C THR A 159 0.79 0.81 -4.53
N ARG A 160 -0.28 1.27 -3.89
CA ARG A 160 -0.82 0.64 -2.68
C ARG A 160 -1.97 -0.28 -3.05
N LEU A 161 -2.00 -1.46 -2.44
CA LEU A 161 -2.97 -2.50 -2.71
C LEU A 161 -3.85 -2.70 -1.49
N TYR A 162 -5.16 -2.64 -1.70
CA TYR A 162 -6.20 -2.85 -0.69
C TYR A 162 -7.06 -4.04 -1.06
N ILE A 163 -7.33 -4.88 -0.06
CA ILE A 163 -8.13 -6.09 -0.19
C ILE A 163 -9.44 -5.88 0.56
N PHE A 164 -10.54 -6.33 -0.06
CA PHE A 164 -11.89 -6.28 0.49
C PHE A 164 -12.42 -7.70 0.55
N GLU A 165 -12.84 -8.16 1.71
CA GLU A 165 -13.50 -9.44 1.89
C GLU A 165 -14.81 -9.22 2.65
N ARG A 166 -15.92 -9.72 2.09
CA ARG A 166 -17.24 -9.67 2.72
C ARG A 166 -17.26 -10.54 3.98
N ILE A 167 -17.87 -10.05 5.05
CA ILE A 167 -18.06 -10.74 6.34
C ILE A 167 -19.53 -10.97 6.63
#